data_cf36d60d98a85f1dcc0e4d729e67989f
#
_entry.id   cf36d60d98a85f1dcc0e4d729e67989f
#
_cell.length_a   1.000
_cell.length_b   1.000
_cell.length_c   1.000
_cell.angle_alpha   90.00
_cell.angle_beta   90.00
_cell.angle_gamma   90.00
#
_symmetry.space_group_name_H-M   'P 1'
#
loop_
_entity.id
_entity.type
_entity.pdbx_description
1 polymer ?
#
loop_
_entity_poly.entity_id
_entity_poly.type
_entity_poly.pdbx_seq_one_letter_code
_entity_poly.pdbx_strand_id
1 'polypeptide(L)'
;NVFAVYLLGVVVTPLAGRLIPRLGARRTIMLSVAMSALGVLLTLLAQVPAIVGALALASCGTFITQAATLAFIAYRITHGRSLASGLYYSAYYAGGFCGAWLGGFAYAHGGWPGTVALLLAVQALGWGVAWRFIAAPVKA
;
A
#
# COMPACT_ATOMS: atom_id res chain seq x y z
N ASN A 1 14.43 -8.17 -15.08
CA ASN A 1 13.44 -7.13 -15.46
C ASN A 1 12.46 -6.82 -14.32
N VAL A 2 13.00 -6.51 -13.13
CA VAL A 2 12.20 -6.12 -11.95
C VAL A 2 11.40 -4.83 -12.23
N PHE A 3 11.91 -3.94 -13.08
CA PHE A 3 11.22 -2.71 -13.49
C PHE A 3 9.89 -2.95 -14.20
N ALA A 4 9.70 -4.10 -14.86
CA ALA A 4 8.41 -4.45 -15.47
C ALA A 4 7.28 -4.58 -14.42
N VAL A 5 7.61 -4.90 -13.18
CA VAL A 5 6.63 -4.96 -12.07
C VAL A 5 6.03 -3.57 -11.78
N TYR A 6 6.80 -2.49 -11.97
CA TYR A 6 6.28 -1.14 -11.79
C TYR A 6 5.31 -0.71 -12.91
N LEU A 7 5.43 -1.28 -14.11
CA LEU A 7 4.45 -1.05 -15.19
C LEU A 7 3.07 -1.60 -14.84
N LEU A 8 2.97 -2.59 -13.95
CA LEU A 8 1.69 -3.04 -13.42
C LEU A 8 0.93 -1.92 -12.71
N GLY A 9 1.63 -0.96 -12.09
CA GLY A 9 1.01 0.22 -11.49
C GLY A 9 0.18 1.04 -12.48
N VAL A 10 0.65 1.15 -13.72
CA VAL A 10 -0.06 1.87 -14.80
C VAL A 10 -1.39 1.20 -15.13
N VAL A 11 -1.44 -0.14 -15.10
CA VAL A 11 -2.65 -0.93 -15.39
C VAL A 11 -3.57 -1.00 -14.18
N VAL A 12 -3.00 -1.07 -12.97
CA VAL A 12 -3.75 -1.30 -11.72
C VAL A 12 -4.35 -0.01 -11.16
N THR A 13 -3.73 1.15 -11.39
CA THR A 13 -4.26 2.44 -10.92
C THR A 13 -5.67 2.75 -11.46
N PRO A 14 -5.99 2.56 -12.74
CA PRO A 14 -7.36 2.70 -13.26
C PRO A 14 -8.36 1.73 -12.62
N LEU A 15 -7.90 0.53 -12.22
CA LEU A 15 -8.74 -0.45 -11.53
C LEU A 15 -9.17 0.05 -10.15
N ALA A 16 -8.28 0.76 -9.44
CA ALA A 16 -8.62 1.43 -8.18
C ALA A 16 -9.76 2.44 -8.37
N GLY A 17 -9.74 3.20 -9.47
CA GLY A 17 -10.81 4.15 -9.82
C GLY A 17 -12.19 3.49 -10.01
N ARG A 18 -12.24 2.22 -10.39
CA ARG A 18 -13.48 1.44 -10.51
C ARG A 18 -13.91 0.77 -9.19
N LEU A 19 -12.95 0.42 -8.34
CA LEU A 19 -13.19 -0.25 -7.07
C LEU A 19 -13.70 0.72 -5.99
N ILE A 20 -13.19 1.94 -5.96
CA ILE A 20 -13.52 2.94 -4.94
C ILE A 20 -15.03 3.30 -4.95
N PRO A 21 -15.68 3.58 -6.12
CA PRO A 21 -17.11 3.87 -6.13
C PRO A 21 -17.99 2.70 -5.71
N ARG A 22 -17.51 1.45 -5.94
CA ARG A 22 -18.27 0.22 -5.64
C ARG A 22 -18.14 -0.23 -4.19
N LEU A 23 -16.93 -0.19 -3.65
CA LEU A 23 -16.60 -0.75 -2.32
C LEU A 23 -16.46 0.33 -1.25
N GLY A 24 -16.29 1.59 -1.65
CA GLY A 24 -15.92 2.68 -0.77
C GLY A 24 -14.41 2.68 -0.45
N ALA A 25 -13.88 3.87 -0.11
CA ALA A 25 -12.45 4.06 0.13
C ALA A 25 -11.89 3.13 1.24
N ARG A 26 -12.61 3.01 2.36
CA ARG A 26 -12.19 2.17 3.49
C ARG A 26 -11.97 0.70 3.09
N ARG A 27 -12.98 0.09 2.47
CA ARG A 27 -12.90 -1.33 2.08
C ARG A 27 -11.82 -1.55 1.02
N THR A 28 -11.72 -0.62 0.05
CA THR A 28 -10.68 -0.69 -0.98
C THR A 28 -9.28 -0.65 -0.36
N ILE A 29 -9.01 0.28 0.57
CA ILE A 29 -7.72 0.39 1.27
C ILE A 29 -7.45 -0.89 2.07
N MET A 30 -8.41 -1.39 2.83
CA MET A 30 -8.22 -2.59 3.65
C MET A 30 -7.91 -3.83 2.79
N LEU A 31 -8.66 -4.03 1.71
CA LEU A 31 -8.43 -5.15 0.79
C LEU A 31 -7.08 -5.05 0.08
N SER A 32 -6.69 -3.85 -0.35
CA SER A 32 -5.42 -3.65 -1.03
C SER A 32 -4.21 -3.82 -0.09
N VAL A 33 -4.32 -3.38 1.16
CA VAL A 33 -3.28 -3.64 2.19
C VAL A 33 -3.19 -5.14 2.48
N ALA A 34 -4.32 -5.85 2.62
CA ALA A 34 -4.31 -7.30 2.81
C ALA A 34 -3.70 -8.04 1.61
N MET A 35 -4.00 -7.59 0.38
CA MET A 35 -3.39 -8.12 -0.84
C MET A 35 -1.89 -7.88 -0.88
N SER A 36 -1.42 -6.69 -0.48
CA SER A 36 -0.01 -6.37 -0.37
C SER A 36 0.68 -7.23 0.69
N ALA A 37 0.05 -7.43 1.86
CA ALA A 37 0.57 -8.27 2.93
C ALA A 37 0.71 -9.73 2.48
N LEU A 38 -0.28 -10.25 1.76
CA LEU A 38 -0.20 -11.59 1.16
C LEU A 38 0.96 -11.69 0.18
N GLY A 39 1.14 -10.68 -0.69
CA GLY A 39 2.28 -10.61 -1.59
C GLY A 39 3.62 -10.65 -0.85
N VAL A 40 3.77 -9.86 0.21
CA VAL A 40 4.97 -9.84 1.05
C VAL A 40 5.22 -11.21 1.70
N LEU A 41 4.20 -11.87 2.23
CA LEU A 41 4.31 -13.23 2.80
C LEU A 41 4.77 -14.26 1.76
N LEU A 42 4.22 -14.20 0.55
CA LEU A 42 4.58 -15.12 -0.54
C LEU A 42 6.04 -14.98 -0.99
N THR A 43 6.71 -13.85 -0.70
CA THR A 43 8.15 -13.71 -0.97
C THR A 43 9.02 -14.62 -0.12
N LEU A 44 8.47 -15.23 0.94
CA LEU A 44 9.18 -16.24 1.73
C LEU A 44 9.31 -17.58 1.00
N LEU A 45 8.54 -17.80 -0.07
CA LEU A 45 8.67 -18.98 -0.93
C LEU A 45 9.95 -18.83 -1.76
N ALA A 46 10.89 -19.77 -1.60
CA ALA A 46 12.23 -19.71 -2.18
C ALA A 46 12.29 -20.00 -3.70
N GLN A 47 11.19 -19.80 -4.44
CA GLN A 47 11.12 -20.04 -5.88
C GLN A 47 11.08 -18.72 -6.65
N VAL A 48 11.97 -18.52 -7.58
CA VAL A 48 12.10 -17.27 -8.35
C VAL A 48 10.78 -16.83 -9.02
N PRO A 49 10.01 -17.70 -9.71
CA PRO A 49 8.74 -17.30 -10.30
C PRO A 49 7.71 -16.87 -9.25
N ALA A 50 7.68 -17.55 -8.10
CA ALA A 50 6.81 -17.20 -6.98
C ALA A 50 7.15 -15.83 -6.40
N ILE A 51 8.44 -15.52 -6.24
CA ILE A 51 8.92 -14.22 -5.75
C ILE A 51 8.49 -13.08 -6.70
N VAL A 52 8.64 -13.27 -8.01
CA VAL A 52 8.22 -12.26 -9.00
C VAL A 52 6.71 -12.01 -8.92
N GLY A 53 5.90 -13.07 -8.86
CA GLY A 53 4.45 -12.96 -8.69
C GLY A 53 4.06 -12.31 -7.36
N ALA A 54 4.76 -12.66 -6.28
CA ALA A 54 4.57 -12.09 -4.95
C ALA A 54 4.87 -10.59 -4.91
N LEU A 55 5.97 -10.16 -5.52
CA LEU A 55 6.33 -8.75 -5.64
C LEU A 55 5.32 -7.98 -6.50
N ALA A 56 4.84 -8.59 -7.59
CA ALA A 56 3.79 -8.01 -8.42
C ALA A 56 2.51 -7.79 -7.61
N LEU A 57 2.09 -8.79 -6.84
CA LEU A 57 0.91 -8.72 -5.98
C LEU A 57 1.05 -7.63 -4.90
N ALA A 58 2.20 -7.60 -4.22
CA ALA A 58 2.52 -6.59 -3.22
C ALA A 58 2.48 -5.17 -3.80
N SER A 59 3.09 -4.98 -4.98
CA SER A 59 3.11 -3.69 -5.69
C SER A 59 1.70 -3.25 -6.10
N CYS A 60 0.88 -4.15 -6.64
CA CYS A 60 -0.51 -3.87 -6.97
C CYS A 60 -1.30 -3.39 -5.75
N GLY A 61 -1.18 -4.07 -4.61
CA GLY A 61 -1.81 -3.66 -3.36
C GLY A 61 -1.38 -2.26 -2.91
N THR A 62 -0.10 -1.96 -3.00
CA THR A 62 0.46 -0.65 -2.64
C THR A 62 -0.09 0.46 -3.55
N PHE A 63 -0.11 0.26 -4.87
CA PHE A 63 -0.63 1.25 -5.82
C PHE A 63 -2.14 1.51 -5.65
N ILE A 64 -2.93 0.46 -5.39
CA ILE A 64 -4.37 0.60 -5.11
C ILE A 64 -4.57 1.38 -3.80
N THR A 65 -3.80 1.07 -2.76
CA THR A 65 -3.86 1.78 -1.47
C THR A 65 -3.55 3.27 -1.65
N GLN A 66 -2.50 3.61 -2.41
CA GLN A 66 -2.11 4.98 -2.70
C GLN A 66 -3.21 5.73 -3.46
N ALA A 67 -3.73 5.15 -4.53
CA ALA A 67 -4.80 5.74 -5.33
C ALA A 67 -6.08 5.93 -4.51
N ALA A 68 -6.46 4.95 -3.69
CA ALA A 68 -7.64 5.02 -2.84
C ALA A 68 -7.50 6.08 -1.73
N THR A 69 -6.31 6.22 -1.16
CA THR A 69 -6.04 7.24 -0.14
C THR A 69 -6.12 8.65 -0.72
N LEU A 70 -5.50 8.87 -1.88
CA LEU A 70 -5.58 10.17 -2.57
C LEU A 70 -7.01 10.53 -2.98
N ALA A 71 -7.77 9.56 -3.49
CA ALA A 71 -9.17 9.77 -3.82
C ALA A 71 -10.01 10.11 -2.57
N PHE A 72 -9.74 9.45 -1.44
CA PHE A 72 -10.40 9.75 -0.17
C PHE A 72 -10.08 11.18 0.31
N ILE A 73 -8.82 11.62 0.24
CA ILE A 73 -8.40 12.98 0.56
C ILE A 73 -9.11 13.99 -0.34
N ALA A 74 -9.11 13.76 -1.66
CA ALA A 74 -9.75 14.64 -2.63
C ALA A 74 -11.27 14.77 -2.43
N TYR A 75 -11.93 13.71 -1.97
CA TYR A 75 -13.36 13.70 -1.69
C TYR A 75 -13.70 14.41 -0.37
N ARG A 76 -12.88 14.21 0.67
CA ARG A 76 -13.15 14.73 2.03
C ARG A 76 -12.77 16.19 2.20
N ILE A 77 -11.76 16.66 1.50
CA ILE A 77 -11.19 17.99 1.66
C ILE A 77 -11.68 18.89 0.53
N THR A 78 -12.55 19.81 0.86
CA THR A 78 -13.10 20.80 -0.09
C THR A 78 -12.21 22.03 -0.24
N HIS A 79 -11.55 22.46 0.85
CA HIS A 79 -10.64 23.60 0.86
C HIS A 79 -9.19 23.13 1.15
N GLY A 80 -8.21 23.70 0.44
CA GLY A 80 -6.79 23.33 0.67
C GLY A 80 -6.40 21.94 0.17
N ARG A 81 -7.04 21.42 -0.87
CA ARG A 81 -6.73 20.11 -1.47
C ARG A 81 -5.26 19.96 -1.85
N SER A 82 -4.66 21.01 -2.39
CA SER A 82 -3.24 21.03 -2.76
C SER A 82 -2.34 20.82 -1.55
N LEU A 83 -2.64 21.51 -0.44
CA LEU A 83 -1.89 21.36 0.80
C LEU A 83 -2.03 19.94 1.37
N ALA A 84 -3.24 19.40 1.39
CA ALA A 84 -3.49 18.05 1.89
C ALA A 84 -2.79 16.97 1.05
N SER A 85 -2.81 17.11 -0.28
CA SER A 85 -2.07 16.21 -1.16
C SER A 85 -0.55 16.38 -0.99
N GLY A 86 -0.07 17.61 -0.81
CA GLY A 86 1.34 17.88 -0.53
C GLY A 86 1.80 17.24 0.77
N LEU A 87 1.04 17.36 1.85
CA LEU A 87 1.31 16.69 3.14
C LEU A 87 1.30 15.17 3.00
N TYR A 88 0.35 14.63 2.26
CA TYR A 88 0.32 13.19 1.98
C TYR A 88 1.60 12.71 1.28
N TYR A 89 2.02 13.37 0.21
CA TYR A 89 3.24 13.00 -0.50
C TYR A 89 4.50 13.21 0.35
N SER A 90 4.56 14.27 1.14
CA SER A 90 5.68 14.50 2.07
C SER A 90 5.78 13.35 3.09
N ALA A 91 4.67 12.94 3.70
CA ALA A 91 4.61 11.81 4.61
C ALA A 91 4.96 10.48 3.89
N TYR A 92 4.48 10.31 2.66
CA TYR A 92 4.77 9.13 1.85
C TYR A 92 6.27 8.98 1.57
N TYR A 93 6.93 10.04 1.11
CA TYR A 93 8.37 10.01 0.84
C TYR A 93 9.22 9.92 2.11
N ALA A 94 8.83 10.61 3.19
CA ALA A 94 9.49 10.48 4.49
C ALA A 94 9.36 9.04 5.03
N GLY A 95 8.16 8.45 4.92
CA GLY A 95 7.92 7.06 5.27
C GLY A 95 8.72 6.07 4.39
N GLY A 96 8.86 6.36 3.11
CA GLY A 96 9.69 5.59 2.19
C GLY A 96 11.18 5.62 2.58
N PHE A 97 11.69 6.80 2.93
CA PHE A 97 13.06 6.94 3.42
C PHE A 97 13.29 6.16 4.73
N CYS A 98 12.43 6.35 5.72
CA CYS A 98 12.50 5.61 6.98
C CYS A 98 12.35 4.10 6.76
N GLY A 99 11.44 3.70 5.86
CA GLY A 99 11.20 2.29 5.51
C GLY A 99 12.41 1.64 4.85
N ALA A 100 13.11 2.34 3.96
CA ALA A 100 14.34 1.84 3.35
C ALA A 100 15.44 1.64 4.40
N TRP A 101 15.61 2.59 5.31
CA TRP A 101 16.60 2.50 6.39
C TRP A 101 16.26 1.37 7.38
N LEU A 102 15.03 1.32 7.87
CA LEU A 102 14.56 0.27 8.79
C LEU A 102 14.57 -1.11 8.11
N GLY A 103 14.23 -1.18 6.83
CA GLY A 103 14.27 -2.41 6.05
C GLY A 103 15.69 -2.96 5.91
N GLY A 104 16.67 -2.08 5.64
CA GLY A 104 18.08 -2.44 5.63
C GLY A 104 18.57 -2.93 7.00
N PHE A 105 18.17 -2.26 8.07
CA PHE A 105 18.49 -2.68 9.44
C PHE A 105 17.87 -4.04 9.79
N ALA A 106 16.60 -4.25 9.47
CA ALA A 106 15.90 -5.51 9.70
C ALA A 106 16.55 -6.67 8.91
N TYR A 107 16.98 -6.39 7.67
CA TYR A 107 17.71 -7.36 6.85
C TYR A 107 19.06 -7.72 7.44
N ALA A 108 19.82 -6.75 7.92
CA ALA A 108 21.14 -6.97 8.51
C ALA A 108 21.11 -7.87 9.77
N HIS A 109 20.01 -7.81 10.55
CA HIS A 109 19.90 -8.56 11.81
C HIS A 109 19.06 -9.84 11.71
N GLY A 110 18.06 -9.87 10.81
CA GLY A 110 17.12 -10.97 10.70
C GLY A 110 16.97 -11.55 9.28
N GLY A 111 17.81 -11.12 8.34
CA GLY A 111 17.73 -11.53 6.95
C GLY A 111 16.39 -11.16 6.29
N TRP A 112 16.02 -11.88 5.24
CA TRP A 112 14.76 -11.65 4.54
C TRP A 112 13.52 -11.84 5.43
N PRO A 113 13.45 -12.88 6.29
CA PRO A 113 12.32 -13.04 7.23
C PRO A 113 12.14 -11.85 8.18
N GLY A 114 13.24 -11.27 8.67
CA GLY A 114 13.20 -10.06 9.51
C GLY A 114 12.61 -8.86 8.76
N THR A 115 12.99 -8.68 7.51
CA THR A 115 12.43 -7.63 6.64
C THR A 115 10.94 -7.85 6.40
N VAL A 116 10.51 -9.09 6.11
CA VAL A 116 9.11 -9.45 5.93
C VAL A 116 8.30 -9.16 7.21
N ALA A 117 8.82 -9.52 8.37
CA ALA A 117 8.16 -9.24 9.65
C ALA A 117 7.97 -7.74 9.88
N LEU A 118 8.98 -6.91 9.60
CA LEU A 118 8.87 -5.46 9.68
C LEU A 118 7.79 -4.93 8.73
N LEU A 119 7.80 -5.36 7.47
CA LEU A 119 6.82 -4.92 6.47
C LEU A 119 5.39 -5.28 6.88
N LEU A 120 5.18 -6.49 7.39
CA LEU A 120 3.87 -6.92 7.88
C LEU A 120 3.41 -6.12 9.10
N ALA A 121 4.32 -5.79 10.02
CA ALA A 121 4.01 -4.95 11.18
C ALA A 121 3.56 -3.55 10.75
N VAL A 122 4.27 -2.92 9.80
CA VAL A 122 3.90 -1.61 9.26
C VAL A 122 2.55 -1.68 8.53
N GLN A 123 2.29 -2.74 7.76
CA GLN A 123 1.02 -2.93 7.07
C GLN A 123 -0.14 -3.16 8.05
N ALA A 124 0.08 -3.92 9.13
CA ALA A 124 -0.90 -4.11 10.19
C ALA A 124 -1.26 -2.80 10.89
N LEU A 125 -0.27 -1.94 11.16
CA LEU A 125 -0.49 -0.58 11.68
C LEU A 125 -1.32 0.27 10.70
N GLY A 126 -0.95 0.27 9.42
CA GLY A 126 -1.68 0.99 8.37
C GLY A 126 -3.13 0.50 8.24
N TRP A 127 -3.34 -0.81 8.35
CA TRP A 127 -4.67 -1.43 8.34
C TRP A 127 -5.51 -1.02 9.55
N GLY A 128 -4.91 -1.00 10.74
CA GLY A 128 -5.54 -0.53 11.98
C GLY A 128 -5.93 0.95 11.92
N VAL A 129 -5.04 1.80 11.38
CA VAL A 129 -5.33 3.23 11.15
C VAL A 129 -6.49 3.39 10.15
N ALA A 130 -6.48 2.66 9.05
CA ALA A 130 -7.58 2.69 8.07
C ALA A 130 -8.90 2.24 8.69
N TRP A 131 -8.87 1.20 9.51
CA TRP A 131 -10.06 0.73 10.26
C TRP A 131 -10.60 1.79 11.20
N ARG A 132 -9.74 2.47 11.94
CA ARG A 132 -10.14 3.40 13.02
C ARG A 132 -10.57 4.76 12.51
N PHE A 133 -9.90 5.29 11.49
CA PHE A 133 -10.01 6.69 11.09
C PHE A 133 -10.73 6.91 9.75
N ILE A 134 -10.74 5.93 8.85
CA ILE A 134 -11.47 6.06 7.59
C ILE A 134 -12.92 5.63 7.83
N ALA A 135 -13.83 6.60 7.86
CA ALA A 135 -15.25 6.33 8.05
C ALA A 135 -15.80 5.44 6.93
N ALA A 136 -16.63 4.45 7.31
CA ALA A 136 -17.41 3.70 6.33
C ALA A 136 -18.32 4.67 5.56
N PRO A 137 -18.59 4.45 4.27
CA PRO A 137 -19.55 5.26 3.54
C PRO A 137 -20.89 5.18 4.27
N VAL A 138 -21.46 6.33 4.58
CA VAL A 138 -22.84 6.40 5.03
C VAL A 138 -23.66 5.83 3.88
N LYS A 139 -24.39 4.74 4.11
CA LYS A 139 -25.35 4.23 3.15
C LYS A 139 -26.41 5.35 2.98
N ALA A 140 -26.45 5.97 1.81
CA ALA A 140 -27.59 6.76 1.40
C ALA A 140 -28.77 5.84 1.11
#